data_669c6cf7a5a4603dc724c77f6ce869a7
#
_entry.id   669c6cf7a5a4603dc724c77f6ce869a7
#
_cell.length_a   1.000
_cell.length_b   1.000
_cell.length_c   1.000
_cell.angle_alpha   90.00
_cell.angle_beta   90.00
_cell.angle_gamma   90.00
#
_symmetry.space_group_name_H-M   'P 1'
#
loop_
_entity.id
_entity.type
_entity.pdbx_description
1 polymer ?
#
loop_
_entity_poly.entity_id
_entity_poly.type
_entity_poly.pdbx_seq_one_letter_code
_entity_poly.pdbx_strand_id
1 'polypeptide(L)'
;MNAARLRFLLVAGVVCLGLGSTSFAKSKSSSKSSSKSAAKPTATPSATPNKDWQVIKVGPRDYLSIDNIAKFYGLIGNVDSTGRSVVLNNGRNQLQVTLDSREAIVNGIRNWLCFPVIAHDNKFLVSRIDLAKTIEPQLRPHMIQRSGKIQTIVLDPGHGGYDKGAASRFGNEKDFALDVARKLRPLLQAKGFKVIMTRENDVFIPLEVRARIANQTKDSIFVSIHFNATSSNPNATGFEIFSLTPRGAPSTSDESLALHFVNMQAGSPMEAQSFELAAVVYHSMCGHFLQEFDRGIKRARFAVLRRTQIPAILVEGGFLSESTGDAKRIADSEFRKQLAESICVGLEGYRALVEKKQRPMLVAEYRAQAAGEITVVDLASPPSSLEPSSNPPFIPVTNPAPSPTPAPNATMTPAPEQEP
;
A
#
# COMPACT_ATOMS: atom_id res chain seq x y z
N MET A 1 13.32 -29.79 53.28
CA MET A 1 12.29 -30.68 53.83
C MET A 1 10.99 -30.42 53.12
N ASN A 2 10.52 -31.45 52.52
CA ASN A 2 9.29 -31.93 51.97
C ASN A 2 8.81 -31.40 50.61
N ALA A 3 9.03 -32.30 49.67
CA ALA A 3 8.37 -32.40 48.36
C ALA A 3 6.94 -32.96 48.52
N ALA A 4 6.03 -32.46 47.69
CA ALA A 4 4.77 -33.16 47.43
C ALA A 4 4.54 -33.23 45.90
N ARG A 5 4.71 -34.46 45.41
CA ARG A 5 4.34 -34.91 44.06
C ARG A 5 2.81 -35.07 44.01
N LEU A 6 2.15 -34.63 42.92
CA LEU A 6 0.83 -35.15 42.60
C LEU A 6 0.82 -35.61 41.15
N ARG A 7 0.23 -36.82 41.00
CA ARG A 7 0.29 -37.75 39.89
C ARG A 7 -0.74 -37.43 38.81
N PHE A 8 -0.36 -37.73 37.58
CA PHE A 8 -1.19 -37.94 36.40
C PHE A 8 -2.29 -38.99 36.60
N LEU A 9 -3.46 -38.76 36.03
CA LEU A 9 -4.39 -39.83 35.70
C LEU A 9 -4.75 -39.73 34.20
N LEU A 10 -4.28 -40.76 33.48
CA LEU A 10 -4.70 -41.08 32.11
C LEU A 10 -6.01 -41.88 32.23
N VAL A 11 -7.01 -41.52 31.43
CA VAL A 11 -8.13 -42.43 31.15
C VAL A 11 -8.21 -42.65 29.65
N ALA A 12 -7.85 -43.84 29.25
CA ALA A 12 -8.08 -44.43 27.96
C ALA A 12 -9.47 -45.03 27.90
N GLY A 13 -10.22 -44.73 26.85
CA GLY A 13 -11.48 -45.36 26.54
C GLY A 13 -11.52 -45.85 25.10
N VAL A 14 -11.35 -47.14 24.95
CA VAL A 14 -11.49 -47.91 23.71
C VAL A 14 -12.95 -48.35 23.61
N VAL A 15 -13.48 -48.55 22.38
CA VAL A 15 -14.53 -49.49 21.96
C VAL A 15 -15.42 -48.86 20.88
N CYS A 16 -15.86 -49.44 19.81
CA CYS A 16 -15.77 -50.73 19.11
C CYS A 16 -16.43 -50.54 17.75
N LEU A 17 -16.00 -51.38 16.87
CA LEU A 17 -16.52 -51.66 15.53
C LEU A 17 -18.02 -52.03 15.48
N GLY A 18 -18.71 -51.61 14.41
CA GLY A 18 -19.98 -52.12 14.00
C GLY A 18 -20.09 -52.14 12.47
N LEU A 19 -19.78 -53.31 11.89
CA LEU A 19 -20.04 -53.68 10.50
C LEU A 19 -21.54 -53.98 10.31
N GLY A 20 -22.13 -53.41 9.25
CA GLY A 20 -23.47 -53.75 8.83
C GLY A 20 -23.62 -53.60 7.32
N SER A 21 -23.39 -54.71 6.61
CA SER A 21 -23.69 -54.88 5.19
C SER A 21 -25.16 -55.22 5.01
N THR A 22 -25.89 -54.53 4.14
CA THR A 22 -27.08 -55.07 3.49
C THR A 22 -27.14 -54.61 2.04
N SER A 23 -27.03 -55.56 1.15
CA SER A 23 -27.39 -55.50 -0.26
C SER A 23 -28.88 -55.66 -0.47
N PHE A 24 -29.50 -54.96 -1.42
CA PHE A 24 -30.63 -55.39 -2.25
C PHE A 24 -31.00 -54.24 -3.21
N ALA A 25 -31.02 -54.46 -4.40
CA ALA A 25 -31.74 -55.02 -5.54
C ALA A 25 -32.04 -53.94 -6.58
N LYS A 26 -31.71 -54.27 -7.81
CA LYS A 26 -32.02 -53.56 -9.06
C LYS A 26 -33.52 -53.44 -9.29
N SER A 27 -34.01 -52.26 -9.69
CA SER A 27 -35.18 -52.13 -10.55
C SER A 27 -34.87 -51.23 -11.72
N LYS A 28 -35.05 -51.74 -12.92
CA LYS A 28 -35.00 -51.00 -14.19
C LYS A 28 -36.32 -50.27 -14.38
N SER A 29 -36.29 -48.96 -14.56
CA SER A 29 -37.35 -48.26 -15.25
C SER A 29 -36.74 -47.30 -16.28
N SER A 30 -37.06 -47.53 -17.54
CA SER A 30 -36.71 -46.70 -18.68
C SER A 30 -37.61 -45.47 -18.70
N SER A 31 -37.01 -44.27 -18.63
CA SER A 31 -37.67 -43.08 -19.09
C SER A 31 -36.71 -42.25 -19.95
N LYS A 32 -37.14 -42.02 -21.22
CA LYS A 32 -36.54 -41.13 -22.15
C LYS A 32 -36.49 -39.70 -21.55
N SER A 33 -35.34 -39.16 -21.35
CA SER A 33 -35.20 -37.72 -21.12
C SER A 33 -34.40 -37.10 -22.24
N SER A 34 -34.99 -36.10 -22.85
CA SER A 34 -34.46 -35.23 -23.88
C SER A 34 -33.18 -34.53 -23.37
N SER A 35 -32.09 -34.69 -24.11
CA SER A 35 -30.84 -34.01 -23.90
C SER A 35 -31.01 -32.51 -24.16
N LYS A 36 -31.13 -31.69 -23.10
CA LYS A 36 -30.81 -30.25 -23.15
C LYS A 36 -29.30 -30.13 -23.10
N SER A 37 -28.71 -29.73 -24.23
CA SER A 37 -27.34 -29.31 -24.34
C SER A 37 -27.04 -28.24 -23.30
N ALA A 38 -26.21 -28.55 -22.31
CA ALA A 38 -25.67 -27.58 -21.40
C ALA A 38 -24.65 -26.73 -22.17
N ALA A 39 -24.93 -25.45 -22.29
CA ALA A 39 -24.04 -24.47 -22.86
C ALA A 39 -22.72 -24.51 -22.07
N LYS A 40 -21.64 -24.79 -22.79
CA LYS A 40 -20.26 -24.71 -22.32
C LYS A 40 -20.02 -23.28 -21.79
N PRO A 41 -19.45 -23.07 -20.59
CA PRO A 41 -19.13 -21.73 -20.13
C PRO A 41 -18.19 -21.09 -21.14
N THR A 42 -18.62 -19.98 -21.70
CA THR A 42 -17.83 -19.16 -22.63
C THR A 42 -16.63 -18.66 -21.83
N ALA A 43 -15.44 -19.12 -22.21
CA ALA A 43 -14.19 -18.62 -21.65
C ALA A 43 -14.15 -17.11 -21.89
N THR A 44 -14.01 -16.34 -20.82
CA THR A 44 -13.71 -14.92 -20.86
C THR A 44 -12.53 -14.73 -21.82
N PRO A 45 -12.60 -13.79 -22.78
CA PRO A 45 -11.49 -13.60 -23.70
C PRO A 45 -10.23 -13.28 -22.90
N SER A 46 -9.27 -14.18 -22.96
CA SER A 46 -7.90 -13.92 -22.53
C SER A 46 -7.45 -12.66 -23.27
N ALA A 47 -7.20 -11.60 -22.54
CA ALA A 47 -6.65 -10.38 -23.10
C ALA A 47 -5.39 -10.79 -23.88
N THR A 48 -5.43 -10.68 -25.18
CA THR A 48 -4.28 -10.88 -26.07
C THR A 48 -3.15 -10.01 -25.51
N PRO A 49 -1.94 -10.55 -25.26
CA PRO A 49 -0.83 -9.74 -24.79
C PRO A 49 -0.62 -8.64 -25.83
N ASN A 50 -0.76 -7.38 -25.39
CA ASN A 50 -0.60 -6.22 -26.25
C ASN A 50 0.79 -6.31 -26.89
N LYS A 51 0.89 -6.46 -28.20
CA LYS A 51 2.15 -6.62 -28.96
C LYS A 51 3.13 -5.46 -28.77
N ASP A 52 2.69 -4.38 -28.11
CA ASP A 52 3.45 -3.14 -27.94
C ASP A 52 4.33 -3.13 -26.68
N TRP A 53 4.16 -4.06 -25.73
CA TRP A 53 4.98 -4.13 -24.54
C TRP A 53 6.29 -4.86 -24.79
N GLN A 54 7.39 -4.10 -24.86
CA GLN A 54 8.73 -4.69 -24.95
C GLN A 54 9.36 -4.76 -23.55
N VAL A 55 9.48 -5.97 -23.03
CA VAL A 55 10.20 -6.24 -21.79
C VAL A 55 11.70 -6.28 -22.08
N ILE A 56 12.47 -5.44 -21.41
CA ILE A 56 13.93 -5.35 -21.50
C ILE A 56 14.50 -6.02 -20.25
N LYS A 57 15.32 -7.04 -20.44
CA LYS A 57 15.95 -7.75 -19.34
C LYS A 57 17.32 -7.14 -19.04
N VAL A 58 17.47 -6.59 -17.83
CA VAL A 58 18.75 -6.05 -17.34
C VAL A 58 19.16 -6.84 -16.09
N GLY A 59 20.18 -7.66 -16.25
CA GLY A 59 20.53 -8.65 -15.24
C GLY A 59 19.36 -9.60 -14.97
N PRO A 60 18.99 -9.84 -13.71
CA PRO A 60 17.90 -10.74 -13.35
C PRO A 60 16.51 -10.08 -13.35
N ARG A 61 16.40 -8.81 -13.75
CA ARG A 61 15.15 -8.02 -13.63
C ARG A 61 14.57 -7.67 -14.99
N ASP A 62 13.25 -7.60 -15.01
CA ASP A 62 12.46 -7.15 -16.15
C ASP A 62 12.18 -5.66 -15.99
N TYR A 63 12.44 -4.90 -17.06
CA TYR A 63 12.19 -3.47 -17.16
C TYR A 63 11.32 -3.16 -18.37
N LEU A 64 10.71 -1.97 -18.32
CA LEU A 64 9.90 -1.39 -19.39
C LEU A 64 10.39 0.02 -19.67
N SER A 65 10.47 0.40 -20.94
CA SER A 65 10.87 1.76 -21.28
C SER A 65 9.79 2.77 -20.91
N ILE A 66 10.22 3.96 -20.54
CA ILE A 66 9.31 5.06 -20.21
C ILE A 66 8.45 5.44 -21.43
N ASP A 67 8.96 5.24 -22.66
CA ASP A 67 8.22 5.48 -23.90
C ASP A 67 7.05 4.51 -24.06
N ASN A 68 7.25 3.23 -23.73
CA ASN A 68 6.16 2.24 -23.71
C ASN A 68 5.11 2.59 -22.68
N ILE A 69 5.55 3.04 -21.49
CA ILE A 69 4.67 3.49 -20.40
C ILE A 69 3.86 4.72 -20.87
N ALA A 70 4.54 5.73 -21.41
CA ALA A 70 3.92 6.94 -21.93
C ALA A 70 2.85 6.61 -23.00
N LYS A 71 3.21 5.82 -23.99
CA LYS A 71 2.30 5.38 -25.07
C LYS A 71 1.07 4.65 -24.51
N PHE A 72 1.29 3.71 -23.59
CA PHE A 72 0.20 2.88 -23.05
C PHE A 72 -0.80 3.66 -22.20
N TYR A 73 -0.32 4.61 -21.39
CA TYR A 73 -1.19 5.43 -20.52
C TYR A 73 -1.66 6.73 -21.18
N GLY A 74 -1.28 6.97 -22.44
CA GLY A 74 -1.59 8.22 -23.13
C GLY A 74 -0.97 9.45 -22.44
N LEU A 75 0.24 9.28 -21.89
CA LEU A 75 0.98 10.36 -21.26
C LEU A 75 1.91 11.01 -22.28
N ILE A 76 2.08 12.32 -22.16
CA ILE A 76 2.96 13.12 -23.01
C ILE A 76 3.92 13.88 -22.09
N GLY A 77 5.17 14.03 -22.51
CA GLY A 77 6.12 14.81 -21.74
C GLY A 77 7.53 14.76 -22.30
N ASN A 78 8.45 15.35 -21.54
CA ASN A 78 9.81 15.56 -21.97
C ASN A 78 10.80 15.18 -20.88
N VAL A 79 12.03 14.94 -21.29
CA VAL A 79 13.19 14.92 -20.41
C VAL A 79 13.47 16.36 -19.97
N ASP A 80 13.82 16.56 -18.72
CA ASP A 80 14.19 17.86 -18.20
C ASP A 80 15.52 18.39 -18.81
N SER A 81 15.85 19.64 -18.55
CA SER A 81 17.08 20.29 -19.05
C SER A 81 18.38 19.62 -18.54
N THR A 82 18.31 18.85 -17.47
CA THR A 82 19.48 18.11 -16.94
C THR A 82 19.69 16.77 -17.64
N GLY A 83 18.70 16.30 -18.42
CA GLY A 83 18.72 14.99 -19.02
C GLY A 83 18.53 13.84 -18.04
N ARG A 84 18.16 14.13 -16.78
CA ARG A 84 18.09 13.12 -15.72
C ARG A 84 16.67 12.77 -15.28
N SER A 85 15.69 13.63 -15.53
CA SER A 85 14.31 13.41 -15.13
C SER A 85 13.36 13.46 -16.31
N VAL A 86 12.33 12.62 -16.26
CA VAL A 86 11.23 12.63 -17.23
C VAL A 86 9.95 12.99 -16.49
N VAL A 87 9.21 13.95 -17.03
CA VAL A 87 7.88 14.34 -16.55
C VAL A 87 6.87 14.05 -17.65
N LEU A 88 5.93 13.18 -17.36
CA LEU A 88 4.85 12.75 -18.25
C LEU A 88 3.50 13.13 -17.67
N ASN A 89 2.57 13.63 -18.49
CA ASN A 89 1.21 13.91 -18.05
C ASN A 89 0.20 13.77 -19.21
N ASN A 90 -1.09 13.70 -18.88
CA ASN A 90 -2.20 13.75 -19.85
C ASN A 90 -3.34 14.66 -19.37
N GLY A 91 -3.01 15.66 -18.56
CA GLY A 91 -3.98 16.58 -17.95
C GLY A 91 -4.61 16.02 -16.64
N ARG A 92 -4.66 14.71 -16.47
CA ARG A 92 -5.18 14.06 -15.25
C ARG A 92 -4.10 13.28 -14.49
N ASN A 93 -3.42 12.41 -15.18
CA ASN A 93 -2.36 11.59 -14.61
C ASN A 93 -1.00 12.24 -14.87
N GLN A 94 -0.14 12.21 -13.87
CA GLN A 94 1.23 12.66 -13.94
C GLN A 94 2.16 11.56 -13.43
N LEU A 95 3.27 11.38 -14.12
CA LEU A 95 4.38 10.52 -13.70
C LEU A 95 5.69 11.27 -13.89
N GLN A 96 6.45 11.42 -12.82
CA GLN A 96 7.82 11.92 -12.88
C GLN A 96 8.76 10.87 -12.30
N VAL A 97 9.84 10.59 -13.02
CA VAL A 97 10.90 9.67 -12.61
C VAL A 97 12.27 10.29 -12.88
N THR A 98 13.26 9.91 -12.08
CA THR A 98 14.63 10.42 -12.19
C THR A 98 15.62 9.26 -12.27
N LEU A 99 16.61 9.36 -13.14
CA LEU A 99 17.68 8.36 -13.29
C LEU A 99 18.42 8.15 -11.97
N ASP A 100 18.80 6.92 -11.73
CA ASP A 100 19.52 6.43 -10.56
C ASP A 100 18.78 6.70 -9.24
N SER A 101 17.47 7.02 -9.33
CA SER A 101 16.63 7.28 -8.16
C SER A 101 15.55 6.22 -8.03
N ARG A 102 15.21 5.91 -6.77
CA ARG A 102 14.03 5.13 -6.40
C ARG A 102 12.82 6.02 -6.10
N GLU A 103 12.97 7.33 -6.26
CA GLU A 103 11.88 8.27 -6.05
C GLU A 103 11.11 8.51 -7.35
N ALA A 104 9.79 8.46 -7.26
CA ALA A 104 8.88 8.82 -8.34
C ALA A 104 7.74 9.70 -7.79
N ILE A 105 7.33 10.70 -8.56
CA ILE A 105 6.10 11.45 -8.26
C ILE A 105 4.99 10.89 -9.16
N VAL A 106 3.91 10.41 -8.56
CA VAL A 106 2.74 9.94 -9.30
C VAL A 106 1.54 10.73 -8.81
N ASN A 107 0.88 11.43 -9.72
CA ASN A 107 -0.30 12.24 -9.42
C ASN A 107 -0.08 13.22 -8.25
N GLY A 108 1.11 13.80 -8.16
CA GLY A 108 1.47 14.84 -7.20
C GLY A 108 1.94 14.34 -5.84
N ILE A 109 2.06 13.03 -5.61
CA ILE A 109 2.62 12.48 -4.37
C ILE A 109 3.91 11.69 -4.63
N ARG A 110 4.79 11.72 -3.65
CA ARG A 110 6.05 10.99 -3.65
C ARG A 110 5.82 9.51 -3.39
N ASN A 111 6.48 8.68 -4.18
CA ASN A 111 6.45 7.22 -4.06
C ASN A 111 7.87 6.68 -4.12
N TRP A 112 8.17 5.70 -3.26
CA TRP A 112 9.45 5.02 -3.29
C TRP A 112 9.34 3.72 -4.09
N LEU A 113 10.02 3.69 -5.23
CA LEU A 113 10.13 2.52 -6.09
C LEU A 113 10.96 1.43 -5.39
N CYS A 114 10.70 0.19 -5.76
CA CYS A 114 11.51 -0.95 -5.30
C CYS A 114 12.92 -0.92 -5.90
N PHE A 115 13.04 -0.47 -7.14
CA PHE A 115 14.30 -0.41 -7.88
C PHE A 115 14.52 0.97 -8.50
N PRO A 116 15.77 1.41 -8.63
CA PRO A 116 16.05 2.67 -9.27
C PRO A 116 15.64 2.65 -10.75
N VAL A 117 15.28 3.81 -11.25
CA VAL A 117 15.15 4.06 -12.69
C VAL A 117 16.54 4.04 -13.29
N ILE A 118 16.73 3.30 -14.37
CA ILE A 118 18.04 3.14 -15.00
C ILE A 118 18.03 3.64 -16.46
N ALA A 119 19.20 3.97 -16.97
CA ALA A 119 19.42 4.19 -18.40
C ALA A 119 19.96 2.92 -19.05
N HIS A 120 19.41 2.51 -20.18
CA HIS A 120 19.90 1.40 -20.97
C HIS A 120 19.52 1.63 -22.45
N ASP A 121 20.48 1.48 -23.35
CA ASP A 121 20.30 1.75 -24.79
C ASP A 121 19.62 3.09 -25.08
N ASN A 122 20.07 4.12 -24.42
CA ASN A 122 19.51 5.47 -24.51
C ASN A 122 18.02 5.58 -24.12
N LYS A 123 17.48 4.70 -23.27
CA LYS A 123 16.10 4.73 -22.77
C LYS A 123 16.09 4.79 -21.26
N PHE A 124 15.13 5.52 -20.72
CA PHE A 124 14.80 5.42 -19.30
C PHE A 124 13.97 4.16 -19.08
N LEU A 125 14.38 3.36 -18.12
CA LEU A 125 13.72 2.08 -17.80
C LEU A 125 13.20 2.08 -16.36
N VAL A 126 11.93 1.69 -16.21
CA VAL A 126 11.26 1.45 -14.93
C VAL A 126 11.08 -0.05 -14.73
N SER A 127 11.30 -0.55 -13.52
CA SER A 127 11.14 -1.98 -13.25
C SER A 127 9.68 -2.41 -13.46
N ARG A 128 9.48 -3.62 -14.00
CA ARG A 128 8.15 -4.18 -14.20
C ARG A 128 7.36 -4.32 -12.90
N ILE A 129 8.04 -4.60 -11.78
CA ILE A 129 7.41 -4.66 -10.46
C ILE A 129 6.89 -3.29 -10.06
N ASP A 130 7.69 -2.23 -10.24
CA ASP A 130 7.29 -0.88 -9.87
C ASP A 130 6.15 -0.36 -10.73
N LEU A 131 6.19 -0.65 -12.05
CA LEU A 131 5.04 -0.32 -12.89
C LEU A 131 3.78 -1.00 -12.37
N ALA A 132 3.81 -2.32 -12.15
CA ALA A 132 2.62 -3.09 -11.80
C ALA A 132 2.12 -2.86 -10.36
N LYS A 133 3.01 -2.55 -9.42
CA LYS A 133 2.68 -2.53 -7.98
C LYS A 133 2.72 -1.14 -7.34
N THR A 134 3.27 -0.15 -8.03
CA THR A 134 3.38 1.24 -7.52
C THR A 134 2.69 2.23 -8.45
N ILE A 135 2.97 2.20 -9.75
CA ILE A 135 2.49 3.19 -10.72
C ILE A 135 1.08 2.87 -11.20
N GLU A 136 0.85 1.66 -11.70
CA GLU A 136 -0.45 1.21 -12.23
C GLU A 136 -1.61 1.41 -11.24
N PRO A 137 -1.49 1.06 -9.93
CA PRO A 137 -2.56 1.27 -8.97
C PRO A 137 -3.03 2.72 -8.84
N GLN A 138 -2.20 3.69 -9.19
CA GLN A 138 -2.52 5.11 -9.13
C GLN A 138 -3.00 5.69 -10.46
N LEU A 139 -2.42 5.24 -11.59
CA LEU A 139 -2.83 5.72 -12.91
C LEU A 139 -4.16 5.12 -13.38
N ARG A 140 -4.40 3.84 -13.07
CA ARG A 140 -5.62 3.12 -13.47
C ARG A 140 -6.21 2.30 -12.31
N PRO A 141 -6.61 2.93 -11.20
CA PRO A 141 -7.16 2.22 -10.04
C PRO A 141 -8.41 1.39 -10.37
N HIS A 142 -9.17 1.73 -11.42
CA HIS A 142 -10.31 0.96 -11.88
C HIS A 142 -9.96 -0.44 -12.42
N MET A 143 -8.69 -0.68 -12.76
CA MET A 143 -8.20 -1.98 -13.21
C MET A 143 -7.87 -2.94 -12.07
N ILE A 144 -7.81 -2.45 -10.83
CA ILE A 144 -7.56 -3.30 -9.67
C ILE A 144 -8.81 -4.15 -9.40
N GLN A 145 -8.63 -5.46 -9.38
CA GLN A 145 -9.70 -6.37 -8.97
C GLN A 145 -9.97 -6.19 -7.48
N ARG A 146 -11.20 -5.87 -7.16
CA ARG A 146 -11.65 -5.65 -5.79
C ARG A 146 -12.81 -6.60 -5.52
N SER A 147 -12.81 -7.22 -4.36
CA SER A 147 -13.92 -8.03 -3.87
C SER A 147 -14.67 -7.26 -2.79
N GLY A 148 -15.92 -7.00 -3.02
CA GLY A 148 -16.84 -6.58 -1.96
C GLY A 148 -16.93 -5.09 -1.67
N LYS A 149 -17.61 -4.80 -0.58
CA LYS A 149 -17.81 -3.48 0.00
C LYS A 149 -16.84 -3.28 1.15
N ILE A 150 -16.44 -2.06 1.42
CA ILE A 150 -15.69 -1.73 2.63
C ILE A 150 -16.68 -1.30 3.71
N GLN A 151 -16.93 -2.18 4.68
CA GLN A 151 -17.88 -1.92 5.77
C GLN A 151 -17.18 -1.67 7.11
N THR A 152 -16.04 -2.30 7.32
CA THR A 152 -15.35 -2.28 8.61
C THR A 152 -13.93 -1.75 8.47
N ILE A 153 -13.53 -0.88 9.38
CA ILE A 153 -12.14 -0.44 9.54
C ILE A 153 -11.59 -1.09 10.80
N VAL A 154 -10.49 -1.83 10.64
CA VAL A 154 -9.72 -2.35 11.77
C VAL A 154 -8.61 -1.34 12.06
N LEU A 155 -8.76 -0.57 13.14
CA LEU A 155 -7.76 0.38 13.64
C LEU A 155 -6.80 -0.33 14.57
N ASP A 156 -5.52 -0.17 14.31
CA ASP A 156 -4.45 -0.75 15.10
C ASP A 156 -3.56 0.35 15.69
N PRO A 157 -3.87 0.86 16.89
CA PRO A 157 -2.95 1.75 17.59
C PRO A 157 -1.67 0.99 17.92
N GLY A 158 -0.53 1.40 17.35
CA GLY A 158 0.75 0.72 17.55
C GLY A 158 1.14 0.61 19.03
N HIS A 159 2.00 -0.37 19.36
CA HIS A 159 2.53 -0.57 20.71
C HIS A 159 1.46 -0.81 21.78
N GLY A 160 1.76 -0.48 23.06
CA GLY A 160 0.83 -0.57 24.19
C GLY A 160 1.39 -1.36 25.38
N GLY A 161 0.91 -1.06 26.57
CA GLY A 161 1.38 -1.68 27.81
C GLY A 161 2.87 -1.40 28.05
N TYR A 162 3.67 -2.47 28.20
CA TYR A 162 5.12 -2.35 28.40
C TYR A 162 5.89 -1.90 27.14
N ASP A 163 5.34 -2.16 25.95
CA ASP A 163 5.90 -1.66 24.69
C ASP A 163 5.50 -0.19 24.52
N LYS A 164 6.46 0.69 24.74
CA LYS A 164 6.25 2.15 24.66
C LYS A 164 6.33 2.69 23.23
N GLY A 165 6.96 1.93 22.30
CA GLY A 165 7.38 2.46 21.03
C GLY A 165 8.43 3.56 21.18
N ALA A 166 8.50 4.45 20.22
CA ALA A 166 9.37 5.61 20.30
C ALA A 166 8.98 6.52 21.49
N ALA A 167 9.98 7.21 22.05
CA ALA A 167 9.79 8.11 23.17
C ALA A 167 10.40 9.48 22.87
N SER A 168 9.72 10.52 23.33
CA SER A 168 10.20 11.90 23.31
C SER A 168 10.02 12.54 24.70
N ARG A 169 10.54 13.75 24.89
CA ARG A 169 10.26 14.52 26.09
C ARG A 169 8.78 14.86 26.30
N PHE A 170 7.95 14.68 25.27
CA PHE A 170 6.53 15.01 25.30
C PHE A 170 5.64 13.79 25.56
N GLY A 171 6.16 12.58 25.47
CA GLY A 171 5.41 11.35 25.70
C GLY A 171 5.90 10.19 24.85
N ASN A 172 5.18 9.07 24.93
CA ASN A 172 5.48 7.83 24.22
C ASN A 172 4.57 7.66 23.01
N GLU A 173 5.08 6.98 22.00
CA GLU A 173 4.36 6.66 20.76
C GLU A 173 3.03 5.94 21.04
N LYS A 174 3.03 4.96 21.93
CA LYS A 174 1.81 4.18 22.28
C LYS A 174 0.64 5.05 22.69
N ASP A 175 0.89 6.16 23.40
CA ASP A 175 -0.14 7.05 23.93
C ASP A 175 -0.71 7.93 22.81
N PHE A 176 0.16 8.45 21.95
CA PHE A 176 -0.23 9.25 20.79
C PHE A 176 -0.97 8.45 19.73
N ALA A 177 -0.48 7.24 19.43
CA ALA A 177 -1.14 6.32 18.50
C ALA A 177 -2.57 5.95 18.98
N LEU A 178 -2.72 5.69 20.27
CA LEU A 178 -4.04 5.41 20.85
C LEU A 178 -4.96 6.64 20.80
N ASP A 179 -4.44 7.83 21.08
CA ASP A 179 -5.22 9.07 21.02
C ASP A 179 -5.73 9.36 19.60
N VAL A 180 -4.87 9.22 18.58
CA VAL A 180 -5.30 9.35 17.18
C VAL A 180 -6.38 8.34 16.82
N ALA A 181 -6.21 7.07 17.18
CA ALA A 181 -7.21 6.03 16.90
C ALA A 181 -8.55 6.30 17.61
N ARG A 182 -8.51 6.79 18.85
CA ARG A 182 -9.71 7.19 19.61
C ARG A 182 -10.42 8.39 18.97
N LYS A 183 -9.69 9.35 18.42
CA LYS A 183 -10.24 10.49 17.67
C LYS A 183 -10.81 10.06 16.31
N LEU A 184 -10.14 9.15 15.62
CA LEU A 184 -10.54 8.65 14.31
C LEU A 184 -11.81 7.78 14.37
N ARG A 185 -11.97 6.98 15.42
CA ARG A 185 -13.12 6.07 15.58
C ARG A 185 -14.48 6.75 15.41
N PRO A 186 -14.85 7.81 16.14
CA PRO A 186 -16.15 8.45 15.98
C PRO A 186 -16.34 9.11 14.62
N LEU A 187 -15.28 9.63 14.01
CA LEU A 187 -15.33 10.19 12.65
C LEU A 187 -15.72 9.11 11.62
N LEU A 188 -15.08 7.94 11.69
CA LEU A 188 -15.40 6.82 10.82
C LEU A 188 -16.81 6.27 11.07
N GLN A 189 -17.24 6.20 12.32
CA GLN A 189 -18.59 5.77 12.68
C GLN A 189 -19.65 6.74 12.13
N ALA A 190 -19.41 8.05 12.19
CA ALA A 190 -20.28 9.06 11.58
C ALA A 190 -20.38 8.91 10.06
N LYS A 191 -19.34 8.37 9.41
CA LYS A 191 -19.33 8.03 7.97
C LYS A 191 -19.95 6.64 7.67
N GLY A 192 -20.53 5.97 8.67
CA GLY A 192 -21.21 4.69 8.53
C GLY A 192 -20.29 3.47 8.48
N PHE A 193 -19.04 3.58 8.89
CA PHE A 193 -18.17 2.43 9.06
C PHE A 193 -18.41 1.74 10.40
N LYS A 194 -18.30 0.42 10.43
CA LYS A 194 -18.00 -0.31 11.66
C LYS A 194 -16.51 -0.13 11.97
N VAL A 195 -16.18 0.07 13.24
CA VAL A 195 -14.80 0.22 13.68
C VAL A 195 -14.47 -0.81 14.74
N ILE A 196 -13.42 -1.57 14.50
CA ILE A 196 -12.82 -2.51 15.45
C ILE A 196 -11.44 -1.96 15.78
N MET A 197 -11.11 -1.83 17.06
CA MET A 197 -9.77 -1.44 17.49
C MET A 197 -9.04 -2.67 18.02
N THR A 198 -7.77 -2.85 17.68
CA THR A 198 -6.95 -3.94 18.22
C THR A 198 -6.70 -3.78 19.71
N ARG A 199 -6.65 -2.53 20.21
CA ARG A 199 -6.67 -2.15 21.62
C ARG A 199 -7.44 -0.86 21.82
N GLU A 200 -8.17 -0.77 22.91
CA GLU A 200 -8.90 0.44 23.30
C GLU A 200 -8.26 1.14 24.53
N ASN A 201 -7.34 0.44 25.18
CA ASN A 201 -6.63 0.89 26.38
C ASN A 201 -5.12 0.73 26.21
N ASP A 202 -4.36 1.15 27.22
CA ASP A 202 -2.91 0.95 27.26
C ASP A 202 -2.56 -0.50 27.66
N VAL A 203 -2.75 -1.41 26.71
CA VAL A 203 -2.42 -2.84 26.84
C VAL A 203 -1.57 -3.27 25.65
N PHE A 204 -0.64 -4.20 25.89
CA PHE A 204 0.16 -4.80 24.82
C PHE A 204 -0.66 -5.86 24.08
N ILE A 205 -0.68 -5.78 22.76
CA ILE A 205 -1.26 -6.78 21.88
C ILE A 205 -0.17 -7.33 20.96
N PRO A 206 0.11 -8.64 20.99
CA PRO A 206 1.10 -9.26 20.09
C PRO A 206 0.77 -9.01 18.61
N LEU A 207 1.81 -8.87 17.76
CA LEU A 207 1.66 -8.51 16.35
C LEU A 207 0.80 -9.53 15.57
N GLU A 208 0.91 -10.82 15.87
CA GLU A 208 0.10 -11.88 15.28
C GLU A 208 -1.38 -11.80 15.69
N VAL A 209 -1.67 -11.29 16.88
CA VAL A 209 -3.05 -11.09 17.35
C VAL A 209 -3.69 -9.92 16.60
N ARG A 210 -2.97 -8.83 16.39
CA ARG A 210 -3.42 -7.68 15.58
C ARG A 210 -3.81 -8.10 14.17
N ALA A 211 -2.93 -8.82 13.49
CA ALA A 211 -3.19 -9.35 12.16
C ALA A 211 -4.35 -10.37 12.15
N ARG A 212 -4.48 -11.22 13.18
CA ARG A 212 -5.59 -12.17 13.31
C ARG A 212 -6.93 -11.46 13.44
N ILE A 213 -7.04 -10.40 14.25
CA ILE A 213 -8.25 -9.57 14.35
C ILE A 213 -8.63 -9.05 12.96
N ALA A 214 -7.66 -8.51 12.21
CA ALA A 214 -7.87 -8.03 10.86
C ALA A 214 -8.39 -9.15 9.93
N ASN A 215 -7.71 -10.30 9.91
CA ASN A 215 -8.02 -11.40 9.01
C ASN A 215 -9.36 -12.10 9.30
N GLN A 216 -9.86 -12.01 10.53
CA GLN A 216 -11.17 -12.52 10.92
C GLN A 216 -12.31 -11.57 10.62
N THR A 217 -12.02 -10.33 10.25
CA THR A 217 -13.01 -9.30 9.98
C THR A 217 -13.31 -9.24 8.48
N LYS A 218 -14.54 -9.56 8.10
CA LYS A 218 -14.99 -9.53 6.69
C LYS A 218 -15.23 -8.10 6.22
N ASP A 219 -15.10 -7.87 4.91
CA ASP A 219 -15.38 -6.60 4.24
C ASP A 219 -14.65 -5.43 4.91
N SER A 220 -13.37 -5.62 5.21
CA SER A 220 -12.58 -4.73 6.04
C SER A 220 -11.25 -4.32 5.40
N ILE A 221 -10.71 -3.25 5.94
CA ILE A 221 -9.33 -2.81 5.73
C ILE A 221 -8.64 -2.60 7.08
N PHE A 222 -7.32 -2.72 7.09
CA PHE A 222 -6.49 -2.58 8.29
C PHE A 222 -5.64 -1.31 8.20
N VAL A 223 -5.69 -0.49 9.26
CA VAL A 223 -4.94 0.76 9.37
C VAL A 223 -4.19 0.76 10.70
N SER A 224 -2.88 0.56 10.64
CA SER A 224 -1.99 0.71 11.80
C SER A 224 -1.52 2.15 11.92
N ILE A 225 -1.50 2.69 13.14
CA ILE A 225 -1.19 4.08 13.44
C ILE A 225 0.03 4.13 14.33
N HIS A 226 1.05 4.82 13.87
CA HIS A 226 2.38 4.93 14.46
C HIS A 226 2.94 6.35 14.40
N PHE A 227 4.04 6.58 15.10
CA PHE A 227 4.89 7.76 15.02
C PHE A 227 6.35 7.33 15.01
N ASN A 228 7.01 7.62 13.92
CA ASN A 228 8.35 7.15 13.60
C ASN A 228 9.43 7.68 14.58
N ALA A 229 10.56 7.03 14.58
CA ALA A 229 11.78 7.49 15.23
C ALA A 229 13.01 7.05 14.43
N THR A 230 14.08 7.84 14.50
CA THR A 230 15.37 7.49 13.91
C THR A 230 16.52 8.07 14.72
N SER A 231 17.56 7.30 14.90
CA SER A 231 18.81 7.74 15.54
C SER A 231 19.80 8.32 14.51
N SER A 232 19.68 7.96 13.24
CA SER A 232 20.61 8.40 12.19
C SER A 232 20.38 9.84 11.75
N ASN A 233 19.17 10.36 11.89
CA ASN A 233 18.84 11.75 11.58
C ASN A 233 17.86 12.31 12.63
N PRO A 234 18.36 12.90 13.71
CA PRO A 234 17.51 13.43 14.79
C PRO A 234 16.59 14.58 14.34
N ASN A 235 16.83 15.16 13.18
CA ASN A 235 16.01 16.22 12.58
C ASN A 235 15.04 15.68 11.52
N ALA A 236 14.85 14.37 11.44
CA ALA A 236 13.86 13.80 10.54
C ALA A 236 12.45 14.26 10.91
N THR A 237 11.72 14.75 9.93
CA THR A 237 10.35 15.28 10.08
C THR A 237 9.47 14.84 8.92
N GLY A 238 8.16 14.93 9.10
CA GLY A 238 7.17 14.63 8.08
C GLY A 238 6.51 13.27 8.24
N PHE A 239 5.42 13.07 7.53
CA PHE A 239 4.63 11.85 7.58
C PHE A 239 4.94 10.93 6.39
N GLU A 240 4.73 9.64 6.60
CA GLU A 240 4.90 8.62 5.57
C GLU A 240 3.86 7.50 5.75
N ILE A 241 3.53 6.80 4.67
CA ILE A 241 2.69 5.60 4.74
C ILE A 241 3.49 4.41 4.23
N PHE A 242 3.42 3.32 4.96
CA PHE A 242 3.99 2.05 4.54
C PHE A 242 2.93 1.11 3.99
N SER A 243 3.21 0.53 2.84
CA SER A 243 2.53 -0.63 2.28
C SER A 243 3.48 -1.82 2.24
N LEU A 244 2.93 -3.04 2.24
CA LEU A 244 3.76 -4.24 2.19
C LEU A 244 4.65 -4.25 0.95
N THR A 245 5.92 -4.59 1.12
CA THR A 245 6.87 -4.78 0.02
C THR A 245 6.42 -5.95 -0.87
N PRO A 246 6.35 -5.78 -2.19
CA PRO A 246 6.00 -6.85 -3.11
C PRO A 246 6.99 -8.02 -3.05
N ARG A 247 6.50 -9.21 -3.38
CA ARG A 247 7.37 -10.36 -3.54
C ARG A 247 8.42 -10.07 -4.62
N GLY A 248 9.66 -10.43 -4.34
CA GLY A 248 10.77 -10.23 -5.27
C GLY A 248 11.32 -8.79 -5.32
N ALA A 249 10.94 -7.93 -4.37
CA ALA A 249 11.41 -6.55 -4.28
C ALA A 249 12.05 -6.26 -2.91
N PRO A 250 13.02 -5.34 -2.80
CA PRO A 250 13.55 -4.85 -1.54
C PRO A 250 12.56 -3.86 -0.87
N SER A 251 12.62 -3.73 0.43
CA SER A 251 11.97 -2.65 1.18
C SER A 251 12.62 -1.30 0.89
N THR A 252 11.97 -0.22 1.26
CA THR A 252 12.53 1.13 0.99
C THR A 252 13.82 1.37 1.77
N SER A 253 13.91 0.85 2.98
CA SER A 253 15.10 0.93 3.84
C SER A 253 16.24 0.00 3.44
N ASP A 254 15.99 -1.00 2.57
CA ASP A 254 17.03 -1.94 2.17
C ASP A 254 18.01 -1.23 1.23
N GLU A 255 19.21 -0.97 1.70
CA GLU A 255 20.29 -0.38 0.91
C GLU A 255 20.91 -1.40 -0.04
N SER A 256 20.99 -2.66 0.37
CA SER A 256 21.47 -3.74 -0.46
C SER A 256 20.37 -4.27 -1.38
N LEU A 257 20.56 -4.07 -2.68
CA LEU A 257 19.71 -4.64 -3.71
C LEU A 257 20.08 -6.12 -4.01
N ALA A 258 20.70 -6.81 -3.07
CA ALA A 258 21.13 -8.20 -3.22
C ALA A 258 19.94 -9.12 -3.45
N LEU A 259 19.84 -9.61 -4.66
CA LEU A 259 18.65 -10.32 -5.20
C LEU A 259 18.31 -11.65 -4.54
N HIS A 260 19.31 -12.35 -4.01
CA HIS A 260 19.09 -13.70 -3.49
C HIS A 260 18.24 -13.72 -2.21
N PHE A 261 18.25 -12.64 -1.41
CA PHE A 261 17.38 -12.52 -0.23
C PHE A 261 15.95 -12.05 -0.58
N VAL A 262 15.82 -11.27 -1.66
CA VAL A 262 14.56 -10.64 -2.06
C VAL A 262 13.57 -11.66 -2.64
N ASN A 263 14.07 -12.66 -3.38
CA ASN A 263 13.22 -13.66 -4.05
C ASN A 263 12.49 -14.60 -3.09
N MET A 264 12.98 -14.75 -1.86
CA MET A 264 12.40 -15.65 -0.87
C MET A 264 11.29 -15.02 -0.02
N GLN A 265 11.12 -13.70 -0.10
CA GLN A 265 10.16 -12.99 0.72
C GLN A 265 8.74 -13.12 0.17
N ALA A 266 7.82 -13.52 1.04
CA ALA A 266 6.41 -13.61 0.67
C ALA A 266 5.82 -12.22 0.41
N GLY A 267 4.99 -12.11 -0.64
CA GLY A 267 4.10 -10.99 -0.86
C GLY A 267 2.70 -11.28 -0.30
N SER A 268 1.76 -10.38 -0.53
CA SER A 268 0.35 -10.55 -0.22
C SER A 268 -0.50 -10.50 -1.50
N PRO A 269 -1.61 -11.23 -1.58
CA PRO A 269 -2.54 -11.09 -2.68
C PRO A 269 -3.17 -9.68 -2.72
N MET A 270 -3.11 -8.93 -1.61
CA MET A 270 -3.69 -7.60 -1.47
C MET A 270 -2.70 -6.46 -1.75
N GLU A 271 -1.54 -6.73 -2.38
CA GLU A 271 -0.51 -5.70 -2.62
C GLU A 271 -1.01 -4.48 -3.39
N ALA A 272 -1.78 -4.70 -4.47
CA ALA A 272 -2.30 -3.60 -5.29
C ALA A 272 -3.36 -2.79 -4.54
N GLN A 273 -4.29 -3.47 -3.85
CA GLN A 273 -5.32 -2.84 -3.04
C GLN A 273 -4.73 -2.08 -1.85
N SER A 274 -3.72 -2.64 -1.20
CA SER A 274 -3.01 -1.98 -0.09
C SER A 274 -2.27 -0.74 -0.56
N PHE A 275 -1.67 -0.79 -1.74
CA PHE A 275 -0.97 0.37 -2.28
C PHE A 275 -1.94 1.46 -2.74
N GLU A 276 -3.06 1.08 -3.35
CA GLU A 276 -4.13 2.01 -3.69
C GLU A 276 -4.72 2.69 -2.44
N LEU A 277 -4.99 1.90 -1.38
CA LEU A 277 -5.41 2.43 -0.08
C LEU A 277 -4.38 3.43 0.46
N ALA A 278 -3.09 3.08 0.42
CA ALA A 278 -2.01 3.97 0.82
C ALA A 278 -2.03 5.28 0.00
N ALA A 279 -2.17 5.19 -1.33
CA ALA A 279 -2.18 6.35 -2.20
C ALA A 279 -3.35 7.29 -1.90
N VAL A 280 -4.57 6.76 -1.73
CA VAL A 280 -5.75 7.57 -1.46
C VAL A 280 -5.66 8.25 -0.09
N VAL A 281 -5.25 7.54 0.96
CA VAL A 281 -5.05 8.12 2.29
C VAL A 281 -3.93 9.15 2.27
N TYR A 282 -2.83 8.87 1.55
CA TYR A 282 -1.70 9.78 1.45
C TYR A 282 -2.06 11.08 0.70
N HIS A 283 -2.83 11.00 -0.39
CA HIS A 283 -3.36 12.18 -1.09
C HIS A 283 -4.17 13.08 -0.14
N SER A 284 -5.02 12.47 0.69
CA SER A 284 -5.80 13.21 1.67
C SER A 284 -4.91 13.87 2.72
N MET A 285 -3.91 13.17 3.24
CA MET A 285 -2.94 13.75 4.18
C MET A 285 -2.18 14.93 3.55
N CYS A 286 -1.67 14.79 2.33
CA CYS A 286 -1.01 15.88 1.59
C CYS A 286 -1.97 17.05 1.29
N GLY A 287 -3.28 16.81 1.20
CA GLY A 287 -4.29 17.83 1.06
C GLY A 287 -4.49 18.67 2.33
N HIS A 288 -4.36 18.03 3.51
CA HIS A 288 -4.54 18.67 4.82
C HIS A 288 -3.25 19.30 5.38
N PHE A 289 -2.09 18.71 5.04
CA PHE A 289 -0.78 19.15 5.54
C PHE A 289 0.06 19.78 4.42
N LEU A 290 1.07 20.56 4.81
CA LEU A 290 1.99 21.17 3.85
C LEU A 290 2.86 20.10 3.17
N GLN A 291 3.17 20.29 1.89
CA GLN A 291 4.01 19.37 1.12
C GLN A 291 5.43 19.19 1.66
N GLU A 292 5.94 20.17 2.41
CA GLU A 292 7.26 20.09 3.06
C GLU A 292 7.38 18.92 4.04
N PHE A 293 6.24 18.36 4.47
CA PHE A 293 6.19 17.19 5.35
C PHE A 293 6.00 15.87 4.58
N ASP A 294 5.98 15.92 3.24
CA ASP A 294 5.79 14.75 2.37
C ASP A 294 7.07 13.91 2.31
N ARG A 295 7.05 12.73 2.94
CA ARG A 295 8.11 11.72 2.85
C ARG A 295 7.78 10.58 1.90
N GLY A 296 6.56 10.55 1.38
CA GLY A 296 6.10 9.60 0.39
C GLY A 296 5.53 8.30 0.94
N ILE A 297 5.05 7.51 0.00
CA ILE A 297 4.61 6.13 0.26
C ILE A 297 5.82 5.22 0.12
N LYS A 298 6.05 4.42 1.16
CA LYS A 298 7.19 3.51 1.30
C LYS A 298 6.77 2.05 1.34
N ARG A 299 7.74 1.19 1.23
CA ARG A 299 7.58 -0.27 1.27
C ARG A 299 8.35 -0.85 2.45
N ALA A 300 7.67 -1.64 3.28
CA ALA A 300 8.30 -2.36 4.38
C ALA A 300 7.63 -3.72 4.62
N ARG A 301 8.35 -4.64 5.27
CA ARG A 301 7.83 -5.96 5.66
C ARG A 301 7.47 -6.01 7.14
N PHE A 302 6.91 -4.94 7.67
CA PHE A 302 6.41 -4.94 9.04
C PHE A 302 5.50 -6.14 9.30
N ALA A 303 5.66 -6.77 10.45
CA ALA A 303 4.99 -8.04 10.78
C ALA A 303 3.46 -7.93 10.68
N VAL A 304 2.88 -6.82 11.09
CA VAL A 304 1.44 -6.57 10.99
C VAL A 304 0.96 -6.50 9.54
N LEU A 305 1.74 -5.89 8.63
CA LEU A 305 1.40 -5.83 7.21
C LEU A 305 1.60 -7.18 6.52
N ARG A 306 2.69 -7.88 6.82
CA ARG A 306 3.04 -9.17 6.21
C ARG A 306 2.06 -10.29 6.57
N ARG A 307 1.52 -10.25 7.79
CA ARG A 307 0.58 -11.27 8.31
C ARG A 307 -0.87 -10.96 8.00
N THR A 308 -1.17 -9.75 7.54
CA THR A 308 -2.55 -9.32 7.19
C THR A 308 -2.89 -9.74 5.76
N GLN A 309 -4.10 -10.31 5.59
CA GLN A 309 -4.61 -10.86 4.32
C GLN A 309 -5.72 -9.99 3.68
N ILE A 310 -5.99 -8.84 4.26
CA ILE A 310 -6.89 -7.81 3.74
C ILE A 310 -6.06 -6.58 3.33
N PRO A 311 -6.61 -5.60 2.62
CA PRO A 311 -5.89 -4.36 2.31
C PRO A 311 -5.41 -3.70 3.60
N ALA A 312 -4.12 -3.39 3.68
CA ALA A 312 -3.45 -2.98 4.92
C ALA A 312 -2.41 -1.89 4.67
N ILE A 313 -2.40 -0.88 5.53
CA ILE A 313 -1.40 0.19 5.58
C ILE A 313 -0.93 0.45 7.01
N LEU A 314 0.26 1.04 7.13
CA LEU A 314 0.78 1.60 8.37
C LEU A 314 1.08 3.09 8.13
N VAL A 315 0.49 3.93 8.95
CA VAL A 315 0.62 5.38 8.88
C VAL A 315 1.60 5.83 9.96
N GLU A 316 2.66 6.51 9.55
CA GLU A 316 3.60 7.23 10.41
C GLU A 316 3.24 8.71 10.39
N GLY A 317 2.65 9.20 11.47
CA GLY A 317 2.11 10.56 11.56
C GLY A 317 3.14 11.66 11.83
N GLY A 318 4.43 11.33 11.84
CA GLY A 318 5.56 12.22 12.11
C GLY A 318 6.65 11.52 12.91
N PHE A 319 7.69 12.25 13.32
CA PHE A 319 8.85 11.71 14.03
C PHE A 319 8.91 12.16 15.48
N LEU A 320 8.94 11.21 16.41
CA LEU A 320 9.13 11.48 17.83
C LEU A 320 10.61 11.72 18.21
N SER A 321 11.56 11.30 17.39
CA SER A 321 12.99 11.59 17.59
C SER A 321 13.35 13.05 17.36
N GLU A 322 12.55 13.78 16.59
CA GLU A 322 12.73 15.21 16.37
C GLU A 322 12.20 16.01 17.55
N SER A 323 13.05 16.83 18.18
CA SER A 323 12.73 17.46 19.47
C SER A 323 12.10 18.85 19.36
N THR A 324 12.14 19.49 18.19
CA THR A 324 11.72 20.88 18.02
C THR A 324 10.53 21.08 17.08
N GLY A 325 10.26 20.13 16.17
CA GLY A 325 9.21 20.19 15.18
C GLY A 325 8.14 19.12 15.39
N ASP A 326 8.33 17.93 14.81
CA ASP A 326 7.30 16.89 14.79
C ASP A 326 6.90 16.40 16.17
N ALA A 327 7.86 16.13 17.06
CA ALA A 327 7.55 15.65 18.41
C ALA A 327 6.68 16.64 19.18
N LYS A 328 6.91 17.96 19.00
CA LYS A 328 6.08 19.01 19.58
C LYS A 328 4.68 19.04 18.96
N ARG A 329 4.58 18.91 17.61
CA ARG A 329 3.29 18.84 16.93
C ARG A 329 2.50 17.60 17.32
N ILE A 330 3.15 16.43 17.39
CA ILE A 330 2.53 15.17 17.82
C ILE A 330 1.97 15.29 19.23
N ALA A 331 2.64 16.04 20.12
CA ALA A 331 2.14 16.33 21.48
C ALA A 331 0.90 17.21 21.50
N ASP A 332 0.66 18.00 20.45
CA ASP A 332 -0.55 18.83 20.32
C ASP A 332 -1.76 17.96 19.97
N SER A 333 -2.80 18.05 20.78
CA SER A 333 -4.06 17.31 20.59
C SER A 333 -4.79 17.72 19.31
N GLU A 334 -4.67 18.99 18.90
CA GLU A 334 -5.32 19.48 17.68
C GLU A 334 -4.62 18.91 16.42
N PHE A 335 -3.30 18.84 16.42
CA PHE A 335 -2.57 18.16 15.34
C PHE A 335 -3.00 16.70 15.20
N ARG A 336 -3.11 15.95 16.32
CA ARG A 336 -3.57 14.55 16.26
C ARG A 336 -5.02 14.43 15.80
N LYS A 337 -5.87 15.42 16.09
CA LYS A 337 -7.23 15.48 15.55
C LYS A 337 -7.22 15.70 14.02
N GLN A 338 -6.45 16.66 13.53
CA GLN A 338 -6.29 16.91 12.09
C GLN A 338 -5.73 15.68 11.36
N LEU A 339 -4.79 14.97 11.97
CA LEU A 339 -4.29 13.70 11.44
C LEU A 339 -5.41 12.65 11.35
N ALA A 340 -6.23 12.51 12.37
CA ALA A 340 -7.38 11.61 12.36
C ALA A 340 -8.41 12.01 11.27
N GLU A 341 -8.70 13.31 11.14
CA GLU A 341 -9.60 13.84 10.12
C GLU A 341 -9.09 13.55 8.70
N SER A 342 -7.81 13.80 8.43
CA SER A 342 -7.20 13.52 7.12
C SER A 342 -7.23 12.04 6.77
N ILE A 343 -6.95 11.16 7.74
CA ILE A 343 -7.07 9.71 7.55
C ILE A 343 -8.53 9.32 7.28
N CYS A 344 -9.49 9.87 8.02
CA CYS A 344 -10.92 9.59 7.83
C CYS A 344 -11.39 9.93 6.40
N VAL A 345 -11.05 11.13 5.91
CA VAL A 345 -11.39 11.57 4.54
C VAL A 345 -10.77 10.64 3.50
N GLY A 346 -9.52 10.25 3.68
CA GLY A 346 -8.85 9.30 2.79
C GLY A 346 -9.52 7.92 2.78
N LEU A 347 -9.93 7.40 3.94
CA LEU A 347 -10.63 6.11 4.04
C LEU A 347 -12.04 6.14 3.43
N GLU A 348 -12.76 7.25 3.57
CA GLU A 348 -14.03 7.48 2.89
C GLU A 348 -13.84 7.52 1.37
N GLY A 349 -12.81 8.24 0.89
CA GLY A 349 -12.44 8.28 -0.52
C GLY A 349 -12.09 6.90 -1.07
N TYR A 350 -11.34 6.08 -0.33
CA TYR A 350 -11.02 4.72 -0.72
C TYR A 350 -12.28 3.84 -0.83
N ARG A 351 -13.22 3.92 0.13
CA ARG A 351 -14.51 3.22 0.04
C ARG A 351 -15.30 3.65 -1.21
N ALA A 352 -15.39 4.95 -1.45
CA ALA A 352 -16.09 5.48 -2.61
C ALA A 352 -15.47 5.01 -3.94
N LEU A 353 -14.15 4.92 -3.98
CA LEU A 353 -13.41 4.37 -5.12
C LEU A 353 -13.67 2.87 -5.32
N VAL A 354 -13.61 2.06 -4.26
CA VAL A 354 -13.90 0.62 -4.31
C VAL A 354 -15.33 0.37 -4.76
N GLU A 355 -16.30 1.14 -4.28
CA GLU A 355 -17.71 1.06 -4.64
C GLU A 355 -18.05 1.72 -5.97
N LYS A 356 -17.04 2.25 -6.70
CA LYS A 356 -17.21 2.94 -8.01
C LYS A 356 -18.12 4.16 -7.94
N LYS A 357 -18.22 4.81 -6.80
CA LYS A 357 -19.01 6.02 -6.58
C LYS A 357 -18.25 7.31 -6.89
N GLN A 358 -16.94 7.21 -6.88
CA GLN A 358 -16.05 8.35 -7.07
C GLN A 358 -14.78 7.91 -7.80
N ARG A 359 -14.20 8.80 -8.57
CA ARG A 359 -12.84 8.64 -9.10
C ARG A 359 -11.79 8.99 -8.04
N PRO A 360 -10.53 8.58 -8.19
CA PRO A 360 -9.47 9.03 -7.30
C PRO A 360 -9.35 10.54 -7.30
N MET A 361 -9.24 11.12 -6.12
CA MET A 361 -8.98 12.56 -5.93
C MET A 361 -7.48 12.82 -5.93
N LEU A 362 -7.09 13.94 -6.50
CA LEU A 362 -5.73 14.48 -6.44
C LEU A 362 -5.54 15.36 -5.21
N VAL A 363 -4.30 15.65 -4.84
CA VAL A 363 -3.98 16.52 -3.69
C VAL A 363 -4.67 17.89 -3.79
N ALA A 364 -4.70 18.50 -4.99
CA ALA A 364 -5.37 19.77 -5.20
C ALA A 364 -6.88 19.70 -4.94
N GLU A 365 -7.53 18.60 -5.31
CA GLU A 365 -8.96 18.38 -5.08
C GLU A 365 -9.27 18.17 -3.58
N TYR A 366 -8.40 17.48 -2.85
CA TYR A 366 -8.54 17.38 -1.39
C TYR A 366 -8.39 18.75 -0.71
N ARG A 367 -7.50 19.61 -1.20
CA ARG A 367 -7.36 21.00 -0.70
C ARG A 367 -8.61 21.83 -0.97
N ALA A 368 -9.11 21.78 -2.19
CA ALA A 368 -10.33 22.47 -2.58
C ALA A 368 -11.54 21.99 -1.77
N GLN A 369 -11.64 20.68 -1.51
CA GLN A 369 -12.68 20.12 -0.64
C GLN A 369 -12.56 20.62 0.81
N ALA A 370 -11.35 20.66 1.35
CA ALA A 370 -11.10 21.17 2.70
C ALA A 370 -11.40 22.67 2.82
N ALA A 371 -11.19 23.43 1.74
CA ALA A 371 -11.56 24.83 1.64
C ALA A 371 -13.08 25.08 1.40
N GLY A 372 -13.86 24.02 1.15
CA GLY A 372 -15.28 24.13 0.80
C GLY A 372 -15.57 24.60 -0.63
N GLU A 373 -14.56 24.59 -1.50
CA GLU A 373 -14.66 25.04 -2.90
C GLU A 373 -15.31 24.00 -3.82
N ILE A 374 -15.21 22.72 -3.47
CA ILE A 374 -15.82 21.60 -4.20
C ILE A 374 -16.53 20.62 -3.26
N THR A 375 -17.52 19.92 -3.78
CA THR A 375 -18.25 18.87 -3.05
C THR A 375 -17.94 17.49 -3.63
N VAL A 376 -18.26 16.44 -2.87
CA VAL A 376 -18.12 15.05 -3.34
C VAL A 376 -19.00 14.79 -4.57
N VAL A 377 -20.12 15.48 -4.70
CA VAL A 377 -21.03 15.36 -5.86
C VAL A 377 -20.36 15.84 -7.16
N ASP A 378 -19.57 16.90 -7.08
CA ASP A 378 -18.83 17.42 -8.24
C ASP A 378 -17.77 16.41 -8.74
N LEU A 379 -17.29 15.55 -7.85
CA LEU A 379 -16.30 14.51 -8.16
C LEU A 379 -16.92 13.23 -8.73
N ALA A 380 -18.19 12.99 -8.51
CA ALA A 380 -18.93 11.84 -9.04
C ALA A 380 -19.25 12.02 -10.55
N SER A 381 -19.30 13.25 -11.05
CA SER A 381 -19.51 13.51 -12.46
C SER A 381 -18.27 13.12 -13.27
N PRO A 382 -18.39 12.37 -14.37
CA PRO A 382 -17.28 12.25 -15.30
C PRO A 382 -16.90 13.67 -15.77
N PRO A 383 -15.60 14.00 -15.94
CA PRO A 383 -15.21 15.27 -16.51
C PRO A 383 -15.96 15.42 -17.82
N SER A 384 -16.69 16.53 -17.97
CA SER A 384 -17.40 16.87 -19.19
C SER A 384 -16.40 16.69 -20.33
N SER A 385 -16.66 15.68 -21.17
CA SER A 385 -15.98 15.29 -22.39
C SER A 385 -14.74 16.13 -22.73
N LEU A 386 -13.58 15.78 -22.19
CA LEU A 386 -12.39 15.90 -22.98
C LEU A 386 -12.52 14.75 -23.99
N GLU A 387 -13.17 15.02 -25.12
CA GLU A 387 -12.96 14.29 -26.35
C GLU A 387 -11.44 14.08 -26.43
N PRO A 388 -10.95 12.88 -26.78
CA PRO A 388 -9.54 12.71 -27.05
C PRO A 388 -9.21 13.71 -28.16
N SER A 389 -8.65 14.84 -27.76
CA SER A 389 -8.05 15.80 -28.66
C SER A 389 -7.20 14.96 -29.60
N SER A 390 -7.49 15.04 -30.87
CA SER A 390 -6.72 14.40 -31.95
C SER A 390 -5.25 14.40 -31.53
N ASN A 391 -4.69 13.21 -31.29
CA ASN A 391 -3.36 12.98 -30.73
C ASN A 391 -2.36 14.03 -31.24
N PRO A 392 -1.82 14.91 -30.38
CA PRO A 392 -0.67 15.69 -30.81
C PRO A 392 0.46 14.70 -31.14
N PRO A 393 1.31 15.00 -32.10
CA PRO A 393 2.37 14.10 -32.54
C PRO A 393 3.23 13.73 -31.33
N PHE A 394 3.46 12.45 -31.15
CA PHE A 394 4.41 11.89 -30.18
C PHE A 394 5.76 12.59 -30.38
N ILE A 395 6.22 13.33 -29.40
CA ILE A 395 7.58 13.85 -29.36
C ILE A 395 8.44 12.79 -28.67
N PRO A 396 9.33 12.10 -29.37
CA PRO A 396 10.21 11.12 -28.74
C PRO A 396 11.01 11.78 -27.62
N VAL A 397 11.12 11.12 -26.49
CA VAL A 397 12.02 11.51 -25.41
C VAL A 397 13.45 11.49 -25.99
N THR A 398 14.02 12.64 -26.30
CA THR A 398 15.39 12.73 -26.81
C THR A 398 16.37 12.50 -25.67
N ASN A 399 17.37 11.68 -25.94
CA ASN A 399 18.30 11.14 -24.96
C ASN A 399 19.31 12.15 -24.44
N PRO A 400 19.70 12.04 -23.16
CA PRO A 400 20.86 12.74 -22.65
C PRO A 400 22.17 12.11 -23.14
N ALA A 401 23.20 12.90 -23.31
CA ALA A 401 24.56 12.44 -23.56
C ALA A 401 25.06 11.59 -22.36
N PRO A 402 25.92 10.58 -22.58
CA PRO A 402 26.41 9.72 -21.51
C PRO A 402 27.17 10.53 -20.46
N SER A 403 26.78 10.40 -19.21
CA SER A 403 27.48 10.99 -18.07
C SER A 403 28.82 10.28 -17.82
N PRO A 404 29.86 10.99 -17.35
CA PRO A 404 31.14 10.38 -17.00
C PRO A 404 30.97 9.43 -15.81
N THR A 405 31.62 8.30 -15.88
CA THR A 405 31.65 7.22 -14.86
C THR A 405 32.13 7.79 -13.51
N PRO A 406 31.40 7.62 -12.41
CA PRO A 406 31.88 8.03 -11.09
C PRO A 406 33.02 7.11 -10.62
N ALA A 407 34.00 7.72 -9.95
CA ALA A 407 35.13 7.02 -9.33
C ALA A 407 34.66 6.12 -8.19
N PRO A 408 35.36 4.99 -7.89
CA PRO A 408 34.94 4.05 -6.86
C PRO A 408 35.06 4.66 -5.47
N ASN A 409 33.96 4.69 -4.73
CA ASN A 409 33.90 5.15 -3.35
C ASN A 409 34.39 4.09 -2.38
N ALA A 410 35.07 4.57 -1.35
CA ALA A 410 35.71 3.83 -0.28
C ALA A 410 34.70 2.99 0.55
N THR A 411 35.18 1.84 0.99
CA THR A 411 34.56 0.84 1.86
C THR A 411 34.10 1.44 3.19
N MET A 412 32.81 1.37 3.50
CA MET A 412 32.28 1.59 4.84
C MET A 412 31.85 0.27 5.48
N THR A 413 32.24 0.08 6.72
CA THR A 413 31.97 -1.07 7.57
C THR A 413 30.50 -1.11 8.01
N PRO A 414 29.81 -2.25 8.04
CA PRO A 414 28.41 -2.33 8.47
C PRO A 414 28.26 -2.24 10.00
N ALA A 415 27.23 -1.54 10.46
CA ALA A 415 26.79 -1.50 11.84
C ALA A 415 25.90 -2.71 12.17
N PRO A 416 25.86 -3.18 13.46
CA PRO A 416 25.16 -4.39 13.84
C PRO A 416 23.63 -4.23 13.82
N GLU A 417 22.94 -5.29 13.39
CA GLU A 417 21.50 -5.47 13.47
C GLU A 417 21.01 -5.45 14.91
N GLN A 418 19.97 -4.67 15.16
CA GLN A 418 19.12 -4.82 16.33
C GLN A 418 17.84 -5.53 15.90
N GLU A 419 17.67 -6.76 16.37
CA GLU A 419 16.39 -7.45 16.35
C GLU A 419 15.42 -6.85 17.38
N PRO A 420 14.09 -6.98 17.14
CA PRO A 420 13.02 -6.29 17.84
C PRO A 420 12.73 -6.75 19.26
#